data_427c7deac5dbcb9a0faa49b008b48466
#
_entry.id   427c7deac5dbcb9a0faa49b008b48466
#
_cell.length_a   1.000
_cell.length_b   1.000
_cell.length_c   1.000
_cell.angle_alpha   90.00
_cell.angle_beta   90.00
_cell.angle_gamma   90.00
#
_symmetry.space_group_name_H-M   'P 1'
#
loop_
_entity.id
_entity.type
_entity.pdbx_description
1 polymer ?
#
loop_
_entity_poly.entity_id
_entity_poly.type
_entity_poly.pdbx_seq_one_letter_code
_entity_poly.pdbx_strand_id
1 'polypeptide(L)'
;DFSDSKHQTVDDYPYGGGAGMLLKVQPIYDNLKAIEEETNQQPKRVILLDPAGKPFNQKMAEEFSKEENFVFICGHYEGSVGDYVLTGGELGAMVMIDATVRLLPDVLGNNLSAQTDSHSTGLLEHPQYTRPAIFNDMEVPAVLTNGNHKLIAEWQLK
;
A
#
# COMPACT_ATOMS: atom_id res chain seq x y z
N ASP A 1 15.36 2.86 22.67
CA ASP A 1 14.65 4.11 22.93
C ASP A 1 15.54 5.28 22.51
N PHE A 2 15.02 6.16 21.63
CA PHE A 2 15.76 7.26 21.00
C PHE A 2 15.34 8.64 21.52
N SER A 3 14.48 8.69 22.55
CA SER A 3 14.10 9.97 23.16
C SER A 3 15.14 10.41 24.19
N ASP A 4 15.57 11.66 24.09
CA ASP A 4 16.46 12.31 25.06
C ASP A 4 15.73 12.85 26.30
N SER A 5 14.40 12.75 26.32
CA SER A 5 13.59 13.25 27.42
C SER A 5 13.52 12.27 28.59
N LYS A 6 13.46 12.78 29.81
CA LYS A 6 13.31 11.97 31.04
C LYS A 6 12.05 11.08 31.01
N HIS A 7 11.04 11.47 30.29
CA HIS A 7 9.75 10.75 30.17
C HIS A 7 9.61 9.99 28.86
N GLN A 8 10.69 9.88 28.08
CA GLN A 8 10.72 9.16 26.80
C GLN A 8 9.65 9.65 25.79
N THR A 9 9.32 10.95 25.86
CA THR A 9 8.37 11.57 24.93
C THR A 9 8.98 11.74 23.55
N VAL A 10 8.24 11.33 22.51
CA VAL A 10 8.66 11.42 21.10
C VAL A 10 7.94 12.55 20.35
N ASP A 11 7.14 13.32 21.05
CA ASP A 11 6.29 14.39 20.53
C ASP A 11 6.30 15.63 21.44
N ASP A 12 5.82 16.74 20.89
CA ASP A 12 5.72 18.00 21.61
C ASP A 12 4.67 18.94 20.96
N TYR A 13 4.33 20.00 21.64
CA TYR A 13 3.40 21.01 21.14
C TYR A 13 3.97 21.77 19.94
N PRO A 14 3.12 22.15 18.95
CA PRO A 14 3.58 22.93 17.79
C PRO A 14 4.01 24.34 18.21
N TYR A 15 5.10 24.81 17.61
CA TYR A 15 5.45 26.23 17.70
C TYR A 15 4.34 27.11 17.10
N GLY A 16 4.05 28.22 17.73
CA GLY A 16 2.96 29.08 17.31
C GLY A 16 1.60 28.74 17.92
N GLY A 17 1.52 27.65 18.70
CA GLY A 17 0.29 27.17 19.34
C GLY A 17 -0.60 26.37 18.38
N GLY A 18 -1.72 25.91 18.90
CA GLY A 18 -2.68 25.07 18.20
C GLY A 18 -3.02 23.81 18.99
N ALA A 19 -4.01 23.07 18.53
CA ALA A 19 -4.39 21.77 19.10
C ALA A 19 -3.50 20.65 18.54
N GLY A 20 -3.26 19.63 19.37
CA GLY A 20 -2.51 18.44 18.96
C GLY A 20 -1.03 18.49 19.33
N MET A 21 -0.32 17.44 18.93
CA MET A 21 1.10 17.22 19.18
C MET A 21 1.80 16.91 17.87
N LEU A 22 3.09 17.18 17.76
CA LEU A 22 3.92 16.87 16.61
C LEU A 22 5.05 15.93 17.02
N LEU A 23 5.41 15.00 16.16
CA LEU A 23 6.59 14.16 16.36
C LEU A 23 7.86 15.02 16.39
N LYS A 24 8.72 14.77 17.37
CA LYS A 24 10.03 15.39 17.46
C LYS A 24 10.97 14.83 16.39
N VAL A 25 11.77 15.72 15.80
CA VAL A 25 12.74 15.33 14.75
C VAL A 25 13.86 14.47 15.32
N GLN A 26 14.34 14.75 16.53
CA GLN A 26 15.50 14.06 17.11
C GLN A 26 15.28 12.55 17.27
N PRO A 27 14.19 12.02 17.89
CA PRO A 27 13.99 10.57 18.00
C PRO A 27 13.88 9.88 16.63
N ILE A 28 13.28 10.54 15.64
CA ILE A 28 13.18 10.01 14.28
C ILE A 28 14.56 9.92 13.63
N TYR A 29 15.35 10.99 13.73
CA TYR A 29 16.70 11.04 13.17
C TYR A 29 17.62 9.99 13.77
N ASP A 30 17.63 9.84 15.09
CA ASP A 30 18.47 8.87 15.78
C ASP A 30 18.03 7.43 15.49
N ASN A 31 16.72 7.20 15.37
CA ASN A 31 16.19 5.89 14.95
C ASN A 31 16.63 5.53 13.52
N LEU A 32 16.53 6.48 12.57
CA LEU A 32 17.00 6.23 11.19
C LEU A 32 18.49 5.93 11.14
N LYS A 33 19.31 6.62 11.92
CA LYS A 33 20.73 6.33 12.05
C LYS A 33 20.99 4.92 12.62
N ALA A 34 20.28 4.54 13.68
CA ALA A 34 20.42 3.22 14.25
C ALA A 34 20.04 2.10 13.26
N ILE A 35 18.98 2.30 12.46
CA ILE A 35 18.60 1.37 11.38
C ILE A 35 19.73 1.25 10.35
N GLU A 36 20.32 2.37 9.93
CA GLU A 36 21.44 2.39 8.99
C GLU A 36 22.67 1.63 9.56
N GLU A 37 23.01 1.84 10.82
CA GLU A 37 24.12 1.18 11.50
C GLU A 37 23.86 -0.33 11.68
N GLU A 38 22.65 -0.72 12.12
CA GLU A 38 22.28 -2.11 12.36
C GLU A 38 22.21 -2.93 11.06
N THR A 39 21.65 -2.35 10.01
CA THR A 39 21.51 -3.03 8.72
C THR A 39 22.72 -2.89 7.82
N ASN A 40 23.65 -1.98 8.15
CA ASN A 40 24.75 -1.54 7.29
C ASN A 40 24.28 -1.12 5.88
N GLN A 41 23.07 -0.56 5.80
CA GLN A 41 22.44 -0.10 4.56
C GLN A 41 21.70 1.22 4.80
N GLN A 42 21.87 2.14 3.89
CA GLN A 42 20.99 3.32 3.86
C GLN A 42 19.62 2.94 3.29
N PRO A 43 18.52 3.37 3.92
CA PRO A 43 17.20 3.20 3.32
C PRO A 43 17.15 3.85 1.93
N LYS A 44 16.73 3.10 0.92
CA LYS A 44 16.52 3.63 -0.42
C LYS A 44 15.41 4.68 -0.45
N ARG A 45 14.43 4.49 0.44
CA ARG A 45 13.32 5.43 0.57
C ARG A 45 12.82 5.49 2.02
N VAL A 46 12.61 6.71 2.49
CA VAL A 46 11.92 6.97 3.76
C VAL A 46 10.57 7.60 3.42
N ILE A 47 9.50 7.02 3.93
CA ILE A 47 8.12 7.39 3.63
C ILE A 47 7.44 7.84 4.91
N LEU A 48 7.08 9.12 4.99
CA LEU A 48 6.23 9.68 6.02
C LEU A 48 4.78 9.67 5.52
N LEU A 49 3.89 9.08 6.30
CA LEU A 49 2.46 9.05 6.00
C LEU A 49 1.79 10.29 6.57
N ASP A 50 1.52 11.24 5.70
CA ASP A 50 1.01 12.59 6.04
C ASP A 50 -0.09 13.00 5.04
N PRO A 51 -1.21 13.61 5.50
CA PRO A 51 -2.29 14.07 4.62
C PRO A 51 -1.88 15.07 3.55
N ALA A 52 -0.82 15.84 3.79
CA ALA A 52 -0.26 16.77 2.80
C ALA A 52 0.62 16.09 1.75
N GLY A 53 0.83 14.77 1.88
CA GLY A 53 1.62 13.96 0.97
C GLY A 53 0.97 13.74 -0.40
N LYS A 54 1.69 13.07 -1.29
CA LYS A 54 1.13 12.63 -2.57
C LYS A 54 0.21 11.42 -2.36
N PRO A 55 -1.01 11.39 -2.96
CA PRO A 55 -1.86 10.21 -2.91
C PRO A 55 -1.14 8.97 -3.44
N PHE A 56 -1.15 7.88 -2.65
CA PHE A 56 -0.60 6.61 -3.08
C PHE A 56 -1.49 5.98 -4.16
N ASN A 57 -0.88 5.43 -5.19
CA ASN A 57 -1.57 4.80 -6.31
C ASN A 57 -0.79 3.59 -6.84
N GLN A 58 -1.39 2.84 -7.77
CA GLN A 58 -0.82 1.61 -8.33
C GLN A 58 0.56 1.84 -8.99
N LYS A 59 0.75 2.96 -9.68
CA LYS A 59 2.04 3.30 -10.29
C LYS A 59 3.15 3.46 -9.24
N MET A 60 2.84 4.06 -8.09
CA MET A 60 3.80 4.17 -6.99
C MET A 60 4.11 2.79 -6.39
N ALA A 61 3.12 1.89 -6.27
CA ALA A 61 3.37 0.52 -5.83
C ALA A 61 4.33 -0.23 -6.79
N GLU A 62 4.15 -0.06 -8.10
CA GLU A 62 5.04 -0.60 -9.14
C GLU A 62 6.46 -0.02 -9.09
N GLU A 63 6.60 1.26 -8.77
CA GLU A 63 7.90 1.90 -8.54
C GLU A 63 8.56 1.32 -7.28
N PHE A 64 7.81 1.20 -6.20
CA PHE A 64 8.31 0.68 -4.94
C PHE A 64 8.70 -0.80 -5.00
N SER A 65 7.97 -1.62 -5.75
CA SER A 65 8.31 -3.04 -5.92
C SER A 65 9.68 -3.30 -6.57
N LYS A 66 10.29 -2.28 -7.15
CA LYS A 66 11.64 -2.34 -7.77
C LYS A 66 12.75 -1.91 -6.82
N GLU A 67 12.41 -1.42 -5.63
CA GLU A 67 13.35 -0.95 -4.64
C GLU A 67 13.69 -2.03 -3.61
N GLU A 68 14.87 -1.96 -3.02
CA GLU A 68 15.39 -3.02 -2.14
C GLU A 68 14.91 -2.88 -0.69
N ASN A 69 14.75 -1.63 -0.19
CA ASN A 69 14.37 -1.40 1.19
C ASN A 69 13.64 -0.07 1.40
N PHE A 70 12.77 -0.04 2.41
CA PHE A 70 11.99 1.12 2.81
C PHE A 70 11.98 1.29 4.32
N VAL A 71 11.80 2.52 4.77
CA VAL A 71 11.42 2.85 6.14
C VAL A 71 10.12 3.64 6.10
N PHE A 72 9.10 3.15 6.81
CA PHE A 72 7.85 3.89 7.01
C PHE A 72 7.89 4.60 8.36
N ILE A 73 7.60 5.90 8.35
CA ILE A 73 7.41 6.69 9.56
C ILE A 73 5.91 6.83 9.78
N CYS A 74 5.40 6.19 10.84
CA CYS A 74 3.99 6.18 11.20
C CYS A 74 3.77 7.06 12.43
N GLY A 75 3.14 8.21 12.24
CA GLY A 75 2.71 9.07 13.34
C GLY A 75 1.41 8.58 13.97
N HIS A 76 1.20 8.89 15.27
CA HIS A 76 -0.01 8.50 16.00
C HIS A 76 -1.15 9.54 15.91
N TYR A 77 -0.91 10.72 15.36
CA TYR A 77 -1.88 11.82 15.42
C TYR A 77 -2.68 11.99 14.14
N GLU A 78 -2.07 11.75 13.01
CA GLU A 78 -2.70 11.86 11.71
C GLU A 78 -1.94 11.01 10.70
N GLY A 79 -2.66 10.27 9.91
CA GLY A 79 -2.12 9.52 8.79
C GLY A 79 -3.13 9.53 7.65
N SER A 80 -2.70 9.26 6.44
CA SER A 80 -3.62 9.15 5.31
C SER A 80 -3.23 8.04 4.35
N VAL A 81 -4.25 7.47 3.72
CA VAL A 81 -4.10 6.61 2.57
C VAL A 81 -5.19 6.94 1.55
N GLY A 82 -4.82 7.28 0.32
CA GLY A 82 -5.76 7.81 -0.65
C GLY A 82 -6.46 9.07 -0.12
N ASP A 83 -7.79 9.07 -0.13
CA ASP A 83 -8.65 10.18 0.32
C ASP A 83 -9.13 10.02 1.77
N TYR A 84 -8.55 9.09 2.55
CA TYR A 84 -8.93 8.86 3.94
C TYR A 84 -7.90 9.42 4.90
N VAL A 85 -8.37 10.15 5.91
CA VAL A 85 -7.59 10.55 7.07
C VAL A 85 -7.78 9.48 8.15
N LEU A 86 -6.68 9.00 8.70
CA LEU A 86 -6.61 7.93 9.69
C LEU A 86 -6.10 8.47 11.02
N THR A 87 -6.33 7.74 12.11
CA THR A 87 -5.83 8.08 13.45
C THR A 87 -4.31 7.97 13.59
N GLY A 88 -3.65 7.31 12.64
CA GLY A 88 -2.19 7.12 12.58
C GLY A 88 -1.76 6.58 11.23
N GLY A 89 -0.45 6.47 11.01
CA GLY A 89 0.13 6.03 9.75
C GLY A 89 0.17 4.51 9.55
N GLU A 90 -0.07 3.72 10.57
CA GLU A 90 0.17 2.28 10.55
C GLU A 90 -0.69 1.54 9.52
N LEU A 91 -2.00 1.85 9.46
CA LEU A 91 -2.91 1.24 8.47
C LEU A 91 -2.55 1.67 7.04
N GLY A 92 -2.16 2.93 6.86
CA GLY A 92 -1.66 3.41 5.57
C GLY A 92 -0.40 2.67 5.12
N ALA A 93 0.56 2.46 6.03
CA ALA A 93 1.76 1.67 5.77
C ALA A 93 1.40 0.23 5.39
N MET A 94 0.48 -0.42 6.09
CA MET A 94 0.03 -1.78 5.77
C MET A 94 -0.57 -1.87 4.36
N VAL A 95 -1.41 -0.92 3.97
CA VAL A 95 -1.98 -0.85 2.60
C VAL A 95 -0.87 -0.71 1.55
N MET A 96 0.09 0.18 1.78
CA MET A 96 1.21 0.40 0.86
C MET A 96 2.11 -0.83 0.76
N ILE A 97 2.40 -1.50 1.88
CA ILE A 97 3.19 -2.74 1.92
C ILE A 97 2.46 -3.84 1.14
N ASP A 98 1.19 -4.08 1.42
CA ASP A 98 0.39 -5.11 0.73
C ASP A 98 0.36 -4.86 -0.78
N ALA A 99 -0.01 -3.64 -1.20
CA ALA A 99 -0.07 -3.26 -2.60
C ALA A 99 1.29 -3.37 -3.33
N THR A 100 2.40 -3.20 -2.63
CA THR A 100 3.76 -3.29 -3.18
C THR A 100 4.25 -4.74 -3.22
N VAL A 101 4.13 -5.46 -2.10
CA VAL A 101 4.67 -6.80 -1.93
C VAL A 101 4.00 -7.82 -2.86
N ARG A 102 2.68 -7.68 -3.11
CA ARG A 102 1.96 -8.54 -4.06
C ARG A 102 2.47 -8.44 -5.50
N LEU A 103 3.25 -7.41 -5.85
CA LEU A 103 3.88 -7.24 -7.17
C LEU A 103 5.24 -7.94 -7.27
N LEU A 104 5.79 -8.43 -6.16
CA LEU A 104 7.04 -9.16 -6.15
C LEU A 104 6.84 -10.58 -6.70
N PRO A 105 7.87 -11.14 -7.38
CA PRO A 105 7.81 -12.52 -7.87
C PRO A 105 7.52 -13.51 -6.72
N ASP A 106 6.69 -14.52 -7.00
CA ASP A 106 6.38 -15.65 -6.11
C ASP A 106 5.64 -15.32 -4.81
N VAL A 107 5.20 -14.07 -4.63
CA VAL A 107 4.38 -13.67 -3.46
C VAL A 107 2.93 -14.11 -3.63
N LEU A 108 2.36 -13.92 -4.81
CA LEU A 108 1.03 -14.46 -5.13
C LEU A 108 1.14 -15.89 -5.67
N GLY A 109 0.16 -16.74 -5.34
CA GLY A 109 0.11 -18.12 -5.82
C GLY A 109 0.07 -18.28 -7.34
N ASN A 110 -0.24 -17.21 -8.07
CA ASN A 110 -0.16 -17.12 -9.53
C ASN A 110 0.44 -15.79 -9.94
N ASN A 111 1.63 -15.81 -10.52
CA ASN A 111 2.34 -14.60 -10.95
C ASN A 111 1.62 -13.80 -12.06
N LEU A 112 0.67 -14.40 -12.76
CA LEU A 112 -0.15 -13.71 -13.76
C LEU A 112 -1.26 -12.86 -13.13
N SER A 113 -1.68 -13.16 -11.89
CA SER A 113 -2.78 -12.46 -11.23
C SER A 113 -2.51 -10.95 -11.10
N ALA A 114 -1.30 -10.58 -10.68
CA ALA A 114 -0.94 -9.17 -10.52
C ALA A 114 -0.89 -8.37 -11.85
N GLN A 115 -0.70 -9.05 -12.98
CA GLN A 115 -0.63 -8.42 -14.30
C GLN A 115 -2.01 -8.16 -14.91
N THR A 116 -2.99 -8.96 -14.54
CA THR A 116 -4.36 -8.91 -15.08
C THR A 116 -5.37 -8.23 -14.14
N ASP A 117 -4.95 -7.90 -12.92
CA ASP A 117 -5.81 -7.24 -11.93
C ASP A 117 -6.27 -5.86 -12.38
N SER A 118 -7.41 -5.45 -11.85
CA SER A 118 -7.95 -4.09 -12.00
C SER A 118 -6.90 -3.04 -11.69
N HIS A 119 -6.90 -1.96 -12.46
CA HIS A 119 -5.95 -0.83 -12.38
C HIS A 119 -4.51 -1.10 -12.86
N SER A 120 -4.05 -2.35 -13.03
CA SER A 120 -2.72 -2.64 -13.58
C SER A 120 -2.58 -2.21 -15.04
N THR A 121 -3.66 -2.33 -15.81
CA THR A 121 -3.75 -1.88 -17.22
C THR A 121 -4.45 -0.52 -17.38
N GLY A 122 -4.86 0.11 -16.26
CA GLY A 122 -5.69 1.33 -16.25
C GLY A 122 -7.18 1.06 -16.48
N LEU A 123 -7.58 -0.20 -16.59
CA LEU A 123 -8.97 -0.64 -16.75
C LEU A 123 -9.39 -1.47 -15.53
N LEU A 124 -10.69 -1.61 -15.35
CA LEU A 124 -11.25 -2.58 -14.41
C LEU A 124 -11.17 -3.98 -15.02
N GLU A 125 -10.97 -4.98 -14.17
CA GLU A 125 -11.06 -6.36 -14.57
C GLU A 125 -12.50 -6.71 -14.99
N HIS A 126 -12.64 -7.62 -15.95
CA HIS A 126 -13.95 -8.12 -16.38
C HIS A 126 -14.66 -8.85 -15.22
N PRO A 127 -16.02 -8.94 -15.25
CA PRO A 127 -16.77 -9.67 -14.24
C PRO A 127 -16.33 -11.13 -14.14
N GLN A 128 -16.07 -11.58 -12.93
CA GLN A 128 -15.68 -12.97 -12.64
C GLN A 128 -16.91 -13.81 -12.24
N TYR A 129 -16.99 -15.03 -12.73
CA TYR A 129 -18.08 -15.97 -12.45
C TYR A 129 -17.53 -17.29 -11.94
N THR A 130 -18.22 -17.90 -10.96
CA THR A 130 -17.90 -19.20 -10.40
C THR A 130 -19.10 -20.15 -10.42
N ARG A 131 -18.93 -21.39 -10.02
CA ARG A 131 -20.01 -22.36 -9.91
C ARG A 131 -20.97 -22.05 -8.77
N PRO A 132 -22.27 -22.40 -8.90
CA PRO A 132 -22.91 -23.12 -10.01
C PRO A 132 -23.17 -22.20 -11.22
N ALA A 133 -23.36 -22.79 -12.42
CA ALA A 133 -23.64 -22.04 -13.65
C ALA A 133 -24.98 -21.31 -13.65
N ILE A 134 -25.93 -21.76 -12.81
CA ILE A 134 -27.27 -21.14 -12.61
C ILE A 134 -27.50 -21.04 -11.11
N PHE A 135 -27.87 -19.86 -10.66
CA PHE A 135 -28.26 -19.62 -9.25
C PHE A 135 -29.38 -18.55 -9.19
N ASN A 136 -30.53 -18.92 -8.59
CA ASN A 136 -31.71 -18.06 -8.48
C ASN A 136 -32.11 -17.39 -9.82
N ASP A 137 -32.28 -18.19 -10.87
CA ASP A 137 -32.60 -17.78 -12.23
C ASP A 137 -31.56 -16.83 -12.91
N MET A 138 -30.41 -16.64 -12.31
CA MET A 138 -29.27 -15.94 -12.89
C MET A 138 -28.29 -16.95 -13.49
N GLU A 139 -27.92 -16.77 -14.75
CA GLU A 139 -27.01 -17.64 -15.49
C GLU A 139 -25.65 -16.99 -15.72
N VAL A 140 -24.59 -17.80 -15.66
CA VAL A 140 -23.27 -17.42 -16.15
C VAL A 140 -23.35 -17.21 -17.67
N PRO A 141 -22.74 -16.14 -18.22
CA PRO A 141 -22.76 -15.90 -19.67
C PRO A 141 -22.32 -17.14 -20.46
N ALA A 142 -23.14 -17.55 -21.43
CA ALA A 142 -22.92 -18.78 -22.20
C ALA A 142 -21.56 -18.83 -22.91
N VAL A 143 -20.98 -17.67 -23.24
CA VAL A 143 -19.64 -17.57 -23.81
C VAL A 143 -18.57 -18.14 -22.90
N LEU A 144 -18.73 -18.04 -21.57
CA LEU A 144 -17.76 -18.52 -20.58
C LEU A 144 -17.85 -20.04 -20.35
N THR A 145 -18.96 -20.67 -20.76
CA THR A 145 -19.22 -22.10 -20.57
C THR A 145 -19.08 -22.95 -21.84
N ASN A 146 -18.89 -22.31 -23.01
CA ASN A 146 -18.86 -22.99 -24.31
C ASN A 146 -17.48 -23.59 -24.69
N GLY A 147 -16.42 -23.34 -23.92
CA GLY A 147 -15.06 -23.85 -24.17
C GLY A 147 -14.32 -23.20 -25.35
N ASN A 148 -14.88 -22.14 -25.97
CA ASN A 148 -14.19 -21.44 -27.05
C ASN A 148 -13.32 -20.32 -26.49
N HIS A 149 -12.04 -20.60 -26.28
CA HIS A 149 -11.08 -19.68 -25.70
C HIS A 149 -10.95 -18.35 -26.44
N LYS A 150 -11.14 -18.33 -27.76
CA LYS A 150 -11.09 -17.08 -28.54
C LYS A 150 -12.26 -16.18 -28.20
N LEU A 151 -13.47 -16.72 -28.14
CA LEU A 151 -14.67 -15.94 -27.78
C LEU A 151 -14.62 -15.50 -26.31
N ILE A 152 -14.08 -16.32 -25.42
CA ILE A 152 -13.87 -15.98 -24.01
C ILE A 152 -12.93 -14.78 -23.92
N ALA A 153 -11.77 -14.81 -24.58
CA ALA A 153 -10.81 -13.71 -24.58
C ALA A 153 -11.40 -12.40 -25.14
N GLU A 154 -12.16 -12.49 -26.23
CA GLU A 154 -12.86 -11.33 -26.82
C GLU A 154 -13.94 -10.76 -25.87
N TRP A 155 -14.59 -11.61 -25.09
CA TRP A 155 -15.59 -11.19 -24.10
C TRP A 155 -14.93 -10.49 -22.89
N GLN A 156 -13.77 -11.01 -22.45
CA GLN A 156 -12.99 -10.47 -21.33
C GLN A 156 -12.40 -9.07 -21.61
N LEU A 157 -12.28 -8.70 -22.88
CA LEU A 157 -11.76 -7.37 -23.30
C LEU A 157 -12.86 -6.30 -23.44
N LYS A 158 -14.13 -6.62 -23.20
CA LYS A 158 -15.25 -5.70 -23.26
C LYS A 158 -15.55 -5.06 -21.93
#